data_3e1064fe46dc5355b473eae2b293cddb
#
_entry.id   3e1064fe46dc5355b473eae2b293cddb
#
_cell.length_a   1.000
_cell.length_b   1.000
_cell.length_c   1.000
_cell.angle_alpha   90.00
_cell.angle_beta   90.00
_cell.angle_gamma   90.00
#
_symmetry.space_group_name_H-M   'P 1'
#
loop_
_entity.id
_entity.type
_entity.pdbx_description
1 polymer ?
#
loop_
_entity_poly.entity_id
_entity_poly.type
_entity_poly.pdbx_seq_one_letter_code
_entity_poly.pdbx_strand_id
1 'polypeptide(L)'
;MDLNYTTEELAFRDEVRSWLRANLPDGLRQKMESYQELSKEDLLNWHKILAKKGWVAPDWPKEWGGTDWNAVQKYIFEEECGYAATPPLVPFGLRMCAPVLLQFGTDAQKKRFLPRIYDGTDFWCQGYSEPGSGSDLASLKTRAKRENGHYVVTGQKIWTT
;
A
#
# COMPACT_ATOMS: atom_id res chain seq x y z
N MET A 1 30.79 -5.45 11.61
CA MET A 1 29.80 -4.91 10.64
C MET A 1 29.66 -3.45 10.98
N ASP A 2 29.90 -2.56 10.02
CA ASP A 2 29.65 -1.13 10.22
C ASP A 2 28.16 -0.86 9.92
N LEU A 3 27.46 -0.27 10.88
CA LEU A 3 26.03 0.07 10.78
C LEU A 3 25.82 1.59 10.64
N ASN A 4 26.90 2.35 10.49
CA ASN A 4 26.79 3.78 10.28
C ASN A 4 26.31 4.07 8.85
N TYR A 5 25.42 5.04 8.70
CA TYR A 5 25.03 5.53 7.40
C TYR A 5 26.15 6.30 6.71
N THR A 6 26.26 6.14 5.40
CA THR A 6 27.11 6.97 4.57
C THR A 6 26.62 8.42 4.51
N THR A 7 27.47 9.32 4.02
CA THR A 7 27.07 10.73 3.84
C THR A 7 25.84 10.88 2.94
N GLU A 8 25.76 10.08 1.89
CA GLU A 8 24.63 10.09 0.94
C GLU A 8 23.34 9.56 1.58
N GLU A 9 23.44 8.51 2.41
CA GLU A 9 22.31 7.96 3.15
C GLU A 9 21.81 8.94 4.23
N LEU A 10 22.73 9.66 4.90
CA LEU A 10 22.38 10.72 5.83
C LEU A 10 21.66 11.88 5.12
N ALA A 11 22.14 12.30 3.96
CA ALA A 11 21.50 13.33 3.14
C ALA A 11 20.10 12.90 2.69
N PHE A 12 19.94 11.64 2.25
CA PHE A 12 18.62 11.08 1.91
C PHE A 12 17.67 11.04 3.11
N ARG A 13 18.15 10.62 4.27
CA ARG A 13 17.37 10.64 5.52
C ARG A 13 16.88 12.04 5.84
N ASP A 14 17.75 13.04 5.73
CA ASP A 14 17.40 14.43 6.03
C ASP A 14 16.41 15.01 5.01
N GLU A 15 16.49 14.60 3.73
CA GLU A 15 15.47 14.90 2.71
C GLU A 15 14.11 14.32 3.12
N VAL A 16 14.06 13.02 3.42
CA VAL A 16 12.82 12.33 3.82
C VAL A 16 12.21 12.99 5.05
N ARG A 17 13.01 13.19 6.09
CA ARG A 17 12.58 13.83 7.34
C ARG A 17 12.01 15.23 7.14
N SER A 18 12.70 16.04 6.36
CA SER A 18 12.28 17.41 6.07
C SER A 18 10.98 17.43 5.27
N TRP A 19 10.86 16.53 4.29
CA TRP A 19 9.67 16.44 3.48
C TRP A 19 8.46 15.94 4.30
N LEU A 20 8.62 14.92 5.14
CA LEU A 20 7.57 14.41 6.03
C LEU A 20 7.06 15.52 6.97
N ARG A 21 7.97 16.28 7.60
CA ARG A 21 7.61 17.40 8.47
C ARG A 21 6.81 18.47 7.75
N ALA A 22 7.11 18.74 6.50
CA ALA A 22 6.45 19.79 5.71
C ALA A 22 5.12 19.36 5.11
N ASN A 23 4.89 18.03 4.90
CA ASN A 23 3.76 17.55 4.11
C ASN A 23 2.79 16.62 4.88
N LEU A 24 3.18 16.09 6.06
CA LEU A 24 2.26 15.34 6.90
C LEU A 24 1.27 16.31 7.56
N PRO A 25 -0.04 16.21 7.29
CA PRO A 25 -1.02 17.08 7.92
C PRO A 25 -1.02 16.95 9.46
N ASP A 26 -0.99 18.06 10.18
CA ASP A 26 -0.93 18.07 11.66
C ASP A 26 -2.06 17.26 12.29
N GLY A 27 -3.28 17.33 11.74
CA GLY A 27 -4.41 16.55 12.24
C GLY A 27 -4.22 15.04 12.11
N LEU A 28 -3.55 14.56 11.05
CA LEU A 28 -3.23 13.14 10.91
C LEU A 28 -2.15 12.72 11.90
N ARG A 29 -1.09 13.53 12.05
CA ARG A 29 -0.05 13.29 13.04
C ARG A 29 -0.63 13.21 14.45
N GLN A 30 -1.47 14.17 14.86
CA GLN A 30 -2.12 14.18 16.18
C GLN A 30 -2.98 12.93 16.43
N LYS A 31 -3.75 12.48 15.42
CA LYS A 31 -4.51 11.23 15.52
C LYS A 31 -3.60 10.03 15.76
N MET A 32 -2.49 9.93 15.02
CA MET A 32 -1.52 8.84 15.16
C MET A 32 -0.84 8.86 16.53
N GLU A 33 -0.34 10.01 16.99
CA GLU A 33 0.33 10.17 18.27
C GLU A 33 -0.60 9.89 19.46
N SER A 34 -1.91 10.15 19.31
CA SER A 34 -2.93 9.90 20.34
C SER A 34 -3.69 8.58 20.16
N TYR A 35 -3.22 7.70 19.25
CA TYR A 35 -3.84 6.38 18.98
C TYR A 35 -5.32 6.45 18.64
N GLN A 36 -5.75 7.50 17.96
CA GLN A 36 -7.14 7.63 17.50
C GLN A 36 -7.37 6.77 16.25
N GLU A 37 -8.60 6.31 16.08
CA GLU A 37 -9.00 5.59 14.87
C GLU A 37 -8.92 6.50 13.65
N LEU A 38 -8.32 5.98 12.58
CA LEU A 38 -8.22 6.66 11.29
C LEU A 38 -9.40 6.30 10.41
N SER A 39 -10.05 7.30 9.84
CA SER A 39 -11.08 7.07 8.81
C SER A 39 -10.45 6.64 7.49
N LYS A 40 -11.29 6.11 6.60
CA LYS A 40 -10.87 5.83 5.20
C LYS A 40 -10.33 7.08 4.51
N GLU A 41 -10.93 8.22 4.76
CA GLU A 41 -10.52 9.51 4.21
C GLU A 41 -9.15 9.93 4.71
N ASP A 42 -8.84 9.69 5.99
CA ASP A 42 -7.51 9.93 6.57
C ASP A 42 -6.43 9.11 5.85
N LEU A 43 -6.69 7.80 5.68
CA LEU A 43 -5.77 6.89 5.00
C LEU A 43 -5.56 7.27 3.52
N LEU A 44 -6.63 7.58 2.81
CA LEU A 44 -6.57 8.01 1.41
C LEU A 44 -5.91 9.37 1.23
N ASN A 45 -6.10 10.30 2.17
CA ASN A 45 -5.44 11.61 2.12
C ASN A 45 -3.92 11.43 2.18
N TRP A 46 -3.42 10.67 3.14
CA TRP A 46 -1.99 10.38 3.25
C TRP A 46 -1.45 9.63 2.03
N HIS A 47 -2.17 8.63 1.56
CA HIS A 47 -1.83 7.89 0.35
C HIS A 47 -1.62 8.81 -0.86
N LYS A 48 -2.56 9.74 -1.11
CA LYS A 48 -2.49 10.70 -2.22
C LYS A 48 -1.33 11.69 -2.09
N ILE A 49 -1.00 12.12 -0.86
CA ILE A 49 0.15 12.99 -0.60
C ILE A 49 1.45 12.26 -1.00
N LEU A 50 1.61 10.99 -0.59
CA LEU A 50 2.77 10.16 -0.96
C LEU A 50 2.80 9.84 -2.46
N ALA A 51 1.65 9.55 -3.07
CA ALA A 51 1.54 9.30 -4.51
C ALA A 51 1.99 10.52 -5.32
N LYS A 52 1.58 11.72 -4.93
CA LYS A 52 2.00 12.97 -5.57
C LYS A 52 3.51 13.24 -5.44
N LYS A 53 4.14 12.82 -4.34
CA LYS A 53 5.60 12.90 -4.17
C LYS A 53 6.34 11.82 -4.97
N GLY A 54 5.66 10.74 -5.37
CA GLY A 54 6.29 9.60 -6.01
C GLY A 54 6.82 8.54 -5.04
N TRP A 55 6.36 8.52 -3.79
CA TRP A 55 6.89 7.69 -2.72
C TRP A 55 5.92 6.64 -2.16
N VAL A 56 4.74 6.50 -2.77
CA VAL A 56 3.68 5.60 -2.27
C VAL A 56 3.97 4.12 -2.52
N ALA A 57 4.73 3.81 -3.58
CA ALA A 57 5.00 2.45 -4.02
C ALA A 57 6.50 2.24 -4.33
N PRO A 58 7.41 2.40 -3.35
CA PRO A 58 8.84 2.38 -3.58
C PRO A 58 9.36 1.04 -4.14
N ASP A 59 8.62 -0.05 -3.94
CA ASP A 59 8.99 -1.39 -4.40
C ASP A 59 8.54 -1.72 -5.83
N TRP A 60 7.74 -0.85 -6.45
CA TRP A 60 7.29 -1.10 -7.81
C TRP A 60 8.39 -0.83 -8.84
N PRO A 61 8.29 -1.42 -10.06
CA PRO A 61 9.14 -1.01 -11.17
C PRO A 61 8.98 0.48 -11.47
N LYS A 62 10.06 1.12 -11.89
CA LYS A 62 10.10 2.57 -12.15
C LYS A 62 9.06 3.02 -13.16
N GLU A 63 8.86 2.25 -14.22
CA GLU A 63 7.83 2.53 -15.23
C GLU A 63 6.40 2.57 -14.68
N TRP A 64 6.18 2.03 -13.49
CA TRP A 64 4.89 2.04 -12.77
C TRP A 64 4.90 2.94 -11.53
N GLY A 65 5.91 3.78 -11.37
CA GLY A 65 6.00 4.76 -10.28
C GLY A 65 6.86 4.35 -9.09
N GLY A 66 7.65 3.26 -9.21
CA GLY A 66 8.64 2.90 -8.19
C GLY A 66 9.81 3.90 -8.12
N THR A 67 10.55 3.88 -7.03
CA THR A 67 11.58 4.88 -6.70
C THR A 67 13.00 4.52 -7.12
N ASP A 68 13.27 3.27 -7.49
CA ASP A 68 14.64 2.71 -7.65
C ASP A 68 15.51 2.80 -6.38
N TRP A 69 14.94 3.01 -5.22
CA TRP A 69 15.68 3.05 -3.97
C TRP A 69 16.31 1.69 -3.65
N ASN A 70 17.54 1.73 -3.15
CA ASN A 70 18.17 0.55 -2.59
C ASN A 70 17.54 0.15 -1.24
N ALA A 71 17.94 -1.00 -0.69
CA ALA A 71 17.37 -1.53 0.56
C ALA A 71 17.57 -0.58 1.76
N VAL A 72 18.71 0.12 1.82
CA VAL A 72 18.99 1.07 2.92
C VAL A 72 18.11 2.30 2.82
N GLN A 73 17.90 2.84 1.62
CA GLN A 73 17.01 3.98 1.40
C GLN A 73 15.55 3.63 1.74
N LYS A 74 15.08 2.44 1.39
CA LYS A 74 13.75 1.96 1.77
C LYS A 74 13.60 1.84 3.28
N TYR A 75 14.62 1.29 3.94
CA TYR A 75 14.65 1.19 5.40
C TYR A 75 14.60 2.58 6.04
N ILE A 76 15.44 3.52 5.59
CA ILE A 76 15.45 4.91 6.08
C ILE A 76 14.06 5.55 5.91
N PHE A 77 13.43 5.36 4.75
CA PHE A 77 12.09 5.91 4.50
C PHE A 77 11.05 5.35 5.47
N GLU A 78 11.03 4.04 5.71
CA GLU A 78 10.09 3.41 6.64
C GLU A 78 10.36 3.85 8.09
N GLU A 79 11.63 3.96 8.49
CA GLU A 79 12.02 4.44 9.81
C GLU A 79 11.59 5.89 10.05
N GLU A 80 11.86 6.80 9.10
CA GLU A 80 11.45 8.20 9.19
C GLU A 80 9.91 8.37 9.16
N CYS A 81 9.18 7.54 8.42
CA CYS A 81 7.72 7.47 8.48
C CYS A 81 7.24 7.09 9.89
N GLY A 82 7.90 6.12 10.53
CA GLY A 82 7.61 5.73 11.91
C GLY A 82 7.86 6.87 12.90
N TYR A 83 9.01 7.53 12.82
CA TYR A 83 9.34 8.68 13.69
C TYR A 83 8.41 9.89 13.48
N ALA A 84 7.94 10.09 12.26
CA ALA A 84 7.01 11.16 11.95
C ALA A 84 5.55 10.85 12.33
N ALA A 85 5.28 9.63 12.83
CA ALA A 85 3.93 9.13 13.12
C ALA A 85 2.98 9.25 11.90
N THR A 86 3.45 8.79 10.73
CA THR A 86 2.60 8.81 9.54
C THR A 86 1.50 7.74 9.60
N PRO A 87 0.31 7.98 8.99
CA PRO A 87 -0.67 6.93 8.81
C PRO A 87 -0.11 5.73 8.03
N PRO A 88 -0.53 4.50 8.35
CA PRO A 88 -0.16 3.34 7.54
C PRO A 88 -0.81 3.42 6.15
N LEU A 89 -0.11 2.91 5.14
CA LEU A 89 -0.70 2.69 3.82
C LEU A 89 -1.52 1.39 3.82
N VAL A 90 -2.71 1.43 3.21
CA VAL A 90 -3.54 0.23 3.06
C VAL A 90 -2.86 -0.73 2.07
N PRO A 91 -2.48 -1.94 2.52
CA PRO A 91 -1.57 -2.79 1.75
C PRO A 91 -2.24 -3.54 0.58
N PHE A 92 -3.58 -3.67 0.58
CA PHE A 92 -4.29 -4.60 -0.31
C PHE A 92 -4.09 -4.29 -1.79
N GLY A 93 -4.16 -3.04 -2.19
CA GLY A 93 -3.83 -2.64 -3.55
C GLY A 93 -2.32 -2.66 -3.79
N LEU A 94 -1.57 -1.90 -2.98
CA LEU A 94 -0.16 -1.60 -3.20
C LEU A 94 0.78 -2.82 -3.06
N ARG A 95 0.58 -3.64 -2.00
CA ARG A 95 1.51 -4.71 -1.60
C ARG A 95 0.97 -6.11 -1.89
N MET A 96 -0.32 -6.26 -2.19
CA MET A 96 -0.93 -7.58 -2.43
C MET A 96 -1.43 -7.74 -3.87
N CYS A 97 -2.28 -6.87 -4.38
CA CYS A 97 -2.83 -6.98 -5.72
C CYS A 97 -1.83 -6.54 -6.80
N ALA A 98 -1.16 -5.40 -6.62
CA ALA A 98 -0.27 -4.86 -7.64
C ALA A 98 0.92 -5.78 -7.98
N PRO A 99 1.62 -6.44 -7.04
CA PRO A 99 2.68 -7.39 -7.39
C PRO A 99 2.19 -8.54 -8.28
N VAL A 100 0.97 -9.03 -8.04
CA VAL A 100 0.35 -10.07 -8.89
C VAL A 100 0.06 -9.52 -10.29
N LEU A 101 -0.48 -8.30 -10.40
CA LEU A 101 -0.71 -7.66 -11.68
C LEU A 101 0.60 -7.39 -12.42
N LEU A 102 1.62 -6.89 -11.75
CA LEU A 102 2.94 -6.63 -12.33
C LEU A 102 3.58 -7.90 -12.89
N GLN A 103 3.44 -9.03 -12.19
CA GLN A 103 4.05 -10.29 -12.60
C GLN A 103 3.22 -11.04 -13.65
N PHE A 104 1.90 -11.10 -13.49
CA PHE A 104 1.03 -12.00 -14.25
C PHE A 104 -0.07 -11.30 -15.04
N GLY A 105 -0.30 -10.01 -14.81
CA GLY A 105 -1.36 -9.25 -15.47
C GLY A 105 -1.03 -8.99 -16.95
N THR A 106 -2.08 -8.96 -17.79
CA THR A 106 -1.96 -8.45 -19.15
C THR A 106 -1.71 -6.94 -19.15
N ASP A 107 -1.17 -6.40 -20.24
CA ASP A 107 -0.94 -4.95 -20.37
C ASP A 107 -2.23 -4.13 -20.17
N ALA A 108 -3.37 -4.65 -20.65
CA ALA A 108 -4.67 -4.03 -20.44
C ALA A 108 -5.04 -3.97 -18.95
N GLN A 109 -4.80 -5.04 -18.20
CA GLN A 109 -5.04 -5.08 -16.76
C GLN A 109 -4.09 -4.14 -16.00
N LYS A 110 -2.80 -4.16 -16.33
CA LYS A 110 -1.80 -3.27 -15.71
C LYS A 110 -2.18 -1.80 -15.94
N LYS A 111 -2.44 -1.40 -17.18
CA LYS A 111 -2.86 -0.02 -17.54
C LYS A 111 -4.16 0.41 -16.87
N ARG A 112 -5.09 -0.52 -16.64
CA ARG A 112 -6.38 -0.23 -16.01
C ARG A 112 -6.26 -0.04 -14.49
N PHE A 113 -5.53 -0.91 -13.81
CA PHE A 113 -5.58 -1.01 -12.35
C PHE A 113 -4.40 -0.35 -11.64
N LEU A 114 -3.16 -0.49 -12.16
CA LEU A 114 -1.98 0.00 -11.44
C LEU A 114 -2.01 1.52 -11.18
N PRO A 115 -2.36 2.39 -12.15
CA PRO A 115 -2.44 3.83 -11.86
C PRO A 115 -3.47 4.16 -10.77
N ARG A 116 -4.61 3.47 -10.76
CA ARG A 116 -5.69 3.69 -9.80
C ARG A 116 -5.39 3.15 -8.40
N ILE A 117 -4.55 2.12 -8.31
CA ILE A 117 -3.98 1.65 -7.04
C ILE A 117 -2.95 2.66 -6.54
N TYR A 118 -2.08 3.15 -7.45
CA TYR A 118 -1.01 4.07 -7.13
C TYR A 118 -1.51 5.41 -6.58
N ASP A 119 -2.51 6.01 -7.22
CA ASP A 119 -3.04 7.33 -6.85
C ASP A 119 -4.14 7.27 -5.77
N GLY A 120 -4.53 6.07 -5.32
CA GLY A 120 -5.56 5.88 -4.30
C GLY A 120 -6.99 6.13 -4.82
N THR A 121 -7.21 6.11 -6.15
CA THR A 121 -8.57 6.19 -6.73
C THR A 121 -9.39 4.96 -6.38
N ASP A 122 -8.77 3.77 -6.41
CA ASP A 122 -9.40 2.51 -6.03
C ASP A 122 -8.97 2.11 -4.61
N PHE A 123 -9.94 1.86 -3.76
CA PHE A 123 -9.72 1.31 -2.41
C PHE A 123 -9.95 -0.20 -2.44
N TRP A 124 -8.90 -0.95 -2.14
CA TRP A 124 -8.89 -2.41 -2.23
C TRP A 124 -9.10 -3.07 -0.88
N CYS A 125 -9.74 -4.23 -0.88
CA CYS A 125 -9.83 -5.12 0.27
C CYS A 125 -9.48 -6.55 -0.16
N GLN A 126 -9.23 -7.42 0.81
CA GLN A 126 -9.03 -8.85 0.54
C GLN A 126 -10.29 -9.65 0.87
N GLY A 127 -10.56 -10.72 0.11
CA GLY A 127 -11.65 -11.65 0.37
C GLY A 127 -11.13 -13.08 0.36
N TYR A 128 -10.45 -13.51 1.44
CA TYR A 128 -9.94 -14.87 1.61
C TYR A 128 -10.84 -15.70 2.50
N SER A 129 -10.82 -15.43 3.81
CA SER A 129 -11.52 -16.23 4.82
C SER A 129 -13.04 -16.21 4.65
N GLU A 130 -13.65 -17.31 5.04
CA GLU A 130 -15.10 -17.50 5.14
C GLU A 130 -15.48 -17.85 6.57
N PRO A 131 -16.75 -17.75 6.98
CA PRO A 131 -17.17 -18.08 8.36
C PRO A 131 -16.73 -19.48 8.82
N GLY A 132 -16.60 -20.44 7.89
CA GLY A 132 -16.16 -21.79 8.18
C GLY A 132 -14.76 -22.14 7.68
N SER A 133 -13.98 -21.17 7.16
CA SER A 133 -12.69 -21.41 6.51
C SER A 133 -11.73 -20.26 6.74
N GLY A 134 -10.79 -20.44 7.65
CA GLY A 134 -9.71 -19.49 7.91
C GLY A 134 -8.36 -20.13 7.59
N SER A 135 -7.68 -20.72 8.60
CA SER A 135 -6.40 -21.42 8.40
C SER A 135 -6.52 -22.58 7.42
N ASP A 136 -7.62 -23.31 7.42
CA ASP A 136 -7.97 -24.29 6.38
C ASP A 136 -8.63 -23.57 5.18
N LEU A 137 -7.82 -22.85 4.41
CA LEU A 137 -8.29 -22.13 3.23
C LEU A 137 -8.80 -23.07 2.12
N ALA A 138 -8.34 -24.32 2.09
CA ALA A 138 -8.78 -25.31 1.11
C ALA A 138 -10.27 -25.69 1.24
N SER A 139 -10.89 -25.44 2.41
CA SER A 139 -12.31 -25.71 2.67
C SER A 139 -13.27 -24.60 2.22
N LEU A 140 -12.80 -23.60 1.44
CA LEU A 140 -13.62 -22.51 0.91
C LEU A 140 -14.85 -23.02 0.13
N LYS A 141 -15.99 -22.37 0.35
CA LYS A 141 -17.27 -22.70 -0.30
C LYS A 141 -17.75 -21.68 -1.30
N THR A 142 -17.16 -20.48 -1.33
CA THR A 142 -17.48 -19.47 -2.35
C THR A 142 -17.23 -20.04 -3.74
N ARG A 143 -18.22 -19.92 -4.60
CA ARG A 143 -18.20 -20.47 -5.97
C ARG A 143 -18.32 -19.34 -6.99
N ALA A 144 -17.60 -19.47 -8.08
CA ALA A 144 -17.74 -18.60 -9.25
C ALA A 144 -18.12 -19.46 -10.46
N LYS A 145 -19.28 -19.19 -11.08
CA LYS A 145 -19.73 -19.82 -12.32
C LYS A 145 -19.61 -18.81 -13.45
N ARG A 146 -19.09 -19.25 -14.59
CA ARG A 146 -19.07 -18.44 -15.80
C ARG A 146 -20.41 -18.55 -16.53
N GLU A 147 -21.09 -17.42 -16.67
CA GLU A 147 -22.40 -17.33 -17.34
C GLU A 147 -22.40 -16.10 -18.27
N ASN A 148 -22.69 -16.29 -19.55
CA ASN A 148 -22.83 -15.20 -20.55
C ASN A 148 -21.67 -14.18 -20.54
N GLY A 149 -20.42 -14.65 -20.44
CA GLY A 149 -19.23 -13.77 -20.43
C GLY A 149 -18.90 -13.10 -19.09
N HIS A 150 -19.70 -13.35 -18.05
CA HIS A 150 -19.50 -12.86 -16.69
C HIS A 150 -19.25 -14.02 -15.72
N TYR A 151 -18.73 -13.69 -14.53
CA TYR A 151 -18.69 -14.62 -13.40
C TYR A 151 -19.79 -14.25 -12.41
N VAL A 152 -20.66 -15.23 -12.11
CA VAL A 152 -21.64 -15.14 -11.01
C VAL A 152 -20.98 -15.73 -9.78
N VAL A 153 -20.75 -14.91 -8.77
CA VAL A 153 -20.07 -15.30 -7.52
C VAL A 153 -21.12 -15.46 -6.43
N THR A 154 -21.12 -16.63 -5.74
CA THR A 154 -22.01 -16.92 -4.63
C THR A 154 -21.19 -17.41 -3.45
N GLY A 155 -21.30 -16.72 -2.31
CA GLY A 155 -20.57 -17.04 -1.08
C GLY A 155 -20.56 -15.86 -0.11
N GLN A 156 -19.83 -16.04 1.00
CA GLN A 156 -19.64 -15.03 2.01
C GLN A 156 -18.18 -15.00 2.42
N LYS A 157 -17.60 -13.80 2.47
CA LYS A 157 -16.25 -13.57 2.99
C LYS A 157 -16.35 -12.85 4.34
N ILE A 158 -15.34 -13.07 5.19
CA ILE A 158 -15.26 -12.49 6.54
C ILE A 158 -13.84 -11.95 6.78
N TRP A 159 -13.69 -11.04 7.72
CA TRP A 159 -12.43 -10.39 8.09
C TRP A 159 -11.71 -9.78 6.88
N THR A 160 -12.45 -9.02 6.13
CA THR A 160 -11.99 -8.38 4.89
C THR A 160 -11.14 -7.12 5.11
N THR A 161 -10.89 -6.74 6.32
CA THR A 161 -10.16 -5.59 6.87
C THR A 161 -9.99 -4.41 5.92
#